data_1aa58a2ecda5cba96adc72acd505cd76
#
_entry.id   1aa58a2ecda5cba96adc72acd505cd76
#
_cell.length_a   1.000
_cell.length_b   1.000
_cell.length_c   1.000
_cell.angle_alpha   90.00
_cell.angle_beta   90.00
_cell.angle_gamma   90.00
#
_symmetry.space_group_name_H-M   'P 1'
#
loop_
_entity.id
_entity.type
_entity.pdbx_description
1 polymer ?
#
loop_
_entity_poly.entity_id
_entity_poly.type
_entity_poly.pdbx_seq_one_letter_code
_entity_poly.pdbx_strand_id
1 'polypeptide(L)'
;MKRKEGKLKGYKGLNLYYQYWLPEGKPKAVLLVAHGLAEHSGRYKNLVDYFVPKGYAVYALDHRGHGKSEGTRSYVDNFNDYLTDLETFFGMVRKENKNARIFLFGHSLGGTIATAYAVEHQEGLAGLILSGSSLVPSTSVSPALLAMAGVVSALLPKMGVTLLDASAISRDKAVVDAYVNDPLVFRGKVPARTGAELARMWKHLPEQMHKIKLPILIMHGFADQLANPAGSKLLYERVSSKDKTLKLYDNCYHEICNEPEREQVFMDMQAWLAKHI
;
A
#
# COMPACT_ATOMS: atom_id res chain seq x y z
N MET A 1 -16.03 12.78 13.78
CA MET A 1 -14.69 12.25 13.40
C MET A 1 -13.59 13.14 13.99
N LYS A 2 -12.59 12.54 14.68
CA LYS A 2 -11.43 13.25 15.27
C LYS A 2 -10.16 12.82 14.52
N ARG A 3 -9.46 13.80 13.91
CA ARG A 3 -8.16 13.57 13.28
C ARG A 3 -7.03 13.93 14.24
N LYS A 4 -5.97 13.12 14.25
CA LYS A 4 -4.71 13.40 14.92
C LYS A 4 -3.54 13.04 14.02
N GLU A 5 -2.39 13.61 14.32
CA GLU A 5 -1.13 13.34 13.59
C GLU A 5 0.05 13.34 14.56
N GLY A 6 1.14 12.72 14.16
CA GLY A 6 2.35 12.64 14.97
C GLY A 6 3.55 12.16 14.16
N LYS A 7 4.64 11.95 14.87
CA LYS A 7 5.86 11.36 14.32
C LYS A 7 6.31 10.22 15.23
N LEU A 8 6.88 9.17 14.63
CA LEU A 8 7.53 8.08 15.36
C LEU A 8 8.95 7.88 14.81
N LYS A 9 9.81 7.27 15.59
CA LYS A 9 11.15 6.87 15.16
C LYS A 9 11.07 5.56 14.41
N GLY A 10 11.31 5.60 13.11
CA GLY A 10 11.46 4.42 12.26
C GLY A 10 12.89 3.87 12.30
N TYR A 11 13.13 2.87 11.48
CA TYR A 11 14.44 2.23 11.35
C TYR A 11 15.53 3.24 10.96
N LYS A 12 16.72 3.09 11.52
CA LYS A 12 17.85 4.03 11.39
C LYS A 12 17.53 5.46 11.89
N GLY A 13 16.54 5.59 12.78
CA GLY A 13 16.24 6.83 13.48
C GLY A 13 15.50 7.90 12.68
N LEU A 14 15.02 7.61 11.46
CA LEU A 14 14.21 8.54 10.67
C LEU A 14 12.92 8.91 11.39
N ASN A 15 12.52 10.17 11.35
CA ASN A 15 11.20 10.59 11.81
C ASN A 15 10.17 10.28 10.73
N LEU A 16 9.27 9.35 11.03
CA LEU A 16 8.18 8.96 10.17
C LEU A 16 6.90 9.66 10.61
N TYR A 17 6.25 10.36 9.69
CA TYR A 17 4.97 11.00 9.93
C TYR A 17 3.85 9.98 9.84
N TYR A 18 2.88 10.07 10.75
CA TYR A 18 1.63 9.33 10.68
C TYR A 18 0.45 10.22 11.03
N GLN A 19 -0.72 9.82 10.56
CA GLN A 19 -1.98 10.43 10.92
C GLN A 19 -3.04 9.35 11.12
N TYR A 20 -4.07 9.70 11.89
CA TYR A 20 -5.16 8.79 12.12
C TYR A 20 -6.48 9.51 12.37
N TRP A 21 -7.56 8.82 12.09
CA TRP A 21 -8.91 9.31 12.25
C TRP A 21 -9.71 8.32 13.09
N LEU A 22 -10.38 8.84 14.11
CA LEU A 22 -11.16 8.08 15.05
C LEU A 22 -12.64 8.34 14.84
N PRO A 23 -13.50 7.30 14.89
CA PRO A 23 -14.95 7.45 14.96
C PRO A 23 -15.38 8.04 16.31
N GLU A 24 -16.66 8.32 16.43
CA GLU A 24 -17.27 8.56 17.73
C GLU A 24 -17.37 7.24 18.51
N GLY A 25 -16.93 7.25 19.76
CA GLY A 25 -16.91 6.07 20.61
C GLY A 25 -15.77 5.10 20.31
N LYS A 26 -15.92 3.86 20.74
CA LYS A 26 -14.92 2.79 20.56
C LYS A 26 -14.94 2.27 19.13
N PRO A 27 -13.79 2.19 18.47
CA PRO A 27 -13.73 1.64 17.12
C PRO A 27 -14.18 0.17 17.05
N LYS A 28 -14.94 -0.19 16.02
CA LYS A 28 -15.29 -1.59 15.68
C LYS A 28 -14.05 -2.38 15.26
N ALA A 29 -13.20 -1.75 14.46
CA ALA A 29 -11.92 -2.27 14.00
C ALA A 29 -11.02 -1.12 13.55
N VAL A 30 -9.76 -1.45 13.30
CA VAL A 30 -8.73 -0.53 12.81
C VAL A 30 -8.32 -0.93 11.39
N LEU A 31 -8.27 0.04 10.49
CA LEU A 31 -7.64 -0.06 9.17
C LEU A 31 -6.26 0.60 9.26
N LEU A 32 -5.22 -0.19 9.12
CA LEU A 32 -3.83 0.28 9.07
C LEU A 32 -3.41 0.41 7.62
N VAL A 33 -3.17 1.61 7.14
CA VAL A 33 -2.94 1.93 5.73
C VAL A 33 -1.45 2.04 5.42
N ALA A 34 -0.98 1.24 4.46
CA ALA A 34 0.29 1.35 3.78
C ALA A 34 0.06 1.87 2.36
N HIS A 35 0.50 3.10 2.09
CA HIS A 35 0.27 3.81 0.83
C HIS A 35 1.21 3.38 -0.30
N GLY A 36 0.94 3.83 -1.53
CA GLY A 36 1.69 3.52 -2.74
C GLY A 36 3.00 4.30 -2.90
N LEU A 37 3.73 4.00 -3.99
CA LEU A 37 4.94 4.71 -4.35
C LEU A 37 4.61 6.16 -4.77
N ALA A 38 5.48 7.09 -4.39
CA ALA A 38 5.42 8.51 -4.74
C ALA A 38 4.26 9.31 -4.13
N GLU A 39 3.36 8.68 -3.42
CA GLU A 39 2.22 9.30 -2.74
C GLU A 39 2.39 9.40 -1.21
N HIS A 40 1.31 9.62 -0.45
CA HIS A 40 1.34 9.75 1.00
C HIS A 40 -0.03 9.46 1.63
N SER A 41 -0.05 9.29 2.96
CA SER A 41 -1.25 8.94 3.75
C SER A 41 -2.45 9.90 3.58
N GLY A 42 -2.22 11.17 3.23
CA GLY A 42 -3.28 12.16 3.04
C GLY A 42 -4.20 11.89 1.85
N ARG A 43 -3.78 11.06 0.90
CA ARG A 43 -4.57 10.73 -0.30
C ARG A 43 -5.67 9.69 -0.07
N TYR A 44 -5.75 9.14 1.13
CA TYR A 44 -6.78 8.16 1.51
C TYR A 44 -8.07 8.78 2.07
N LYS A 45 -8.31 10.05 1.73
CA LYS A 45 -9.48 10.79 2.22
C LYS A 45 -10.81 10.08 1.92
N ASN A 46 -11.00 9.55 0.71
CA ASN A 46 -12.23 8.84 0.32
C ASN A 46 -12.47 7.60 1.21
N LEU A 47 -11.41 6.83 1.50
CA LEU A 47 -11.46 5.68 2.41
C LEU A 47 -11.82 6.14 3.84
N VAL A 48 -11.19 7.20 4.32
CA VAL A 48 -11.45 7.78 5.64
C VAL A 48 -12.90 8.26 5.76
N ASP A 49 -13.37 9.02 4.78
CA ASP A 49 -14.73 9.59 4.77
C ASP A 49 -15.80 8.49 4.71
N TYR A 50 -15.51 7.35 4.10
CA TYR A 50 -16.43 6.23 4.05
C TYR A 50 -16.44 5.39 5.33
N PHE A 51 -15.27 5.03 5.87
CA PHE A 51 -15.16 4.05 6.95
C PHE A 51 -15.24 4.66 8.35
N VAL A 52 -14.73 5.87 8.58
CA VAL A 52 -14.71 6.44 9.92
C VAL A 52 -16.11 6.73 10.46
N PRO A 53 -17.06 7.30 9.69
CA PRO A 53 -18.45 7.47 10.15
C PRO A 53 -19.17 6.15 10.44
N LYS A 54 -18.69 5.05 9.83
CA LYS A 54 -19.23 3.69 10.04
C LYS A 54 -18.61 2.95 11.23
N GLY A 55 -17.76 3.66 12.01
CA GLY A 55 -17.20 3.16 13.27
C GLY A 55 -15.83 2.49 13.14
N TYR A 56 -15.11 2.66 12.04
CA TYR A 56 -13.73 2.18 11.90
C TYR A 56 -12.74 3.29 12.26
N ALA A 57 -11.65 2.95 12.93
CA ALA A 57 -10.49 3.83 13.01
C ALA A 57 -9.58 3.60 11.80
N VAL A 58 -9.01 4.66 11.24
CA VAL A 58 -8.04 4.59 10.14
C VAL A 58 -6.73 5.18 10.61
N TYR A 59 -5.66 4.40 10.53
CA TYR A 59 -4.29 4.81 10.84
C TYR A 59 -3.45 4.71 9.56
N ALA A 60 -2.69 5.74 9.22
CA ALA A 60 -1.89 5.78 8.01
C ALA A 60 -0.51 6.38 8.27
N LEU A 61 0.53 5.67 7.85
CA LEU A 61 1.93 6.08 7.91
C LEU A 61 2.34 6.70 6.58
N ASP A 62 3.09 7.79 6.58
CA ASP A 62 3.90 8.15 5.42
C ASP A 62 5.18 7.32 5.44
N HIS A 63 5.40 6.49 4.44
CA HIS A 63 6.61 5.68 4.32
C HIS A 63 7.86 6.56 4.28
N ARG A 64 9.01 6.00 4.69
CA ARG A 64 10.31 6.71 4.53
C ARG A 64 10.48 7.27 3.13
N GLY A 65 10.94 8.51 3.04
CA GLY A 65 11.10 9.21 1.77
C GLY A 65 9.79 9.66 1.08
N HIS A 66 8.64 9.56 1.76
CA HIS A 66 7.34 9.96 1.21
C HIS A 66 6.63 10.98 2.11
N GLY A 67 5.73 11.74 1.51
CA GLY A 67 4.89 12.68 2.22
C GLY A 67 5.66 13.61 3.16
N LYS A 68 5.32 13.59 4.45
CA LYS A 68 5.95 14.38 5.52
C LYS A 68 7.04 13.59 6.29
N SER A 69 7.29 12.33 5.93
CA SER A 69 8.36 11.52 6.51
C SER A 69 9.73 11.93 6.01
N GLU A 70 10.74 11.72 6.86
CA GLU A 70 12.14 11.94 6.50
C GLU A 70 12.65 10.87 5.52
N GLY A 71 13.80 11.14 4.91
CA GLY A 71 14.46 10.27 3.94
C GLY A 71 14.55 10.91 2.55
N THR A 72 15.38 10.33 1.70
CA THR A 72 15.47 10.73 0.28
C THR A 72 14.17 10.39 -0.44
N ARG A 73 13.65 11.33 -1.24
CA ARG A 73 12.34 11.17 -1.90
C ARG A 73 12.24 9.91 -2.77
N SER A 74 11.20 9.13 -2.52
CA SER A 74 10.90 7.84 -3.18
C SER A 74 12.06 6.84 -3.16
N TYR A 75 13.00 6.98 -2.22
CA TYR A 75 14.19 6.14 -2.10
C TYR A 75 14.11 5.22 -0.89
N VAL A 76 14.44 3.95 -1.12
CA VAL A 76 14.72 2.97 -0.07
C VAL A 76 16.03 2.26 -0.39
N ASP A 77 16.86 2.07 0.61
CA ASP A 77 18.14 1.36 0.44
C ASP A 77 17.97 -0.17 0.45
N ASN A 78 17.07 -0.65 1.29
CA ASN A 78 16.66 -2.05 1.36
C ASN A 78 15.15 -2.13 1.59
N PHE A 79 14.46 -3.03 0.89
CA PHE A 79 13.00 -3.17 1.03
C PHE A 79 12.58 -3.51 2.47
N ASN A 80 13.39 -4.25 3.20
CA ASN A 80 13.14 -4.59 4.61
C ASN A 80 13.08 -3.35 5.53
N ASP A 81 13.66 -2.23 5.11
CA ASP A 81 13.53 -0.96 5.85
C ASP A 81 12.05 -0.52 5.96
N TYR A 82 11.24 -0.76 4.89
CA TYR A 82 9.79 -0.52 4.94
C TYR A 82 9.08 -1.47 5.91
N LEU A 83 9.48 -2.75 5.93
CA LEU A 83 8.88 -3.75 6.82
C LEU A 83 9.14 -3.42 8.29
N THR A 84 10.36 -3.01 8.62
CA THR A 84 10.74 -2.60 9.98
C THR A 84 10.00 -1.33 10.42
N ASP A 85 9.80 -0.37 9.51
CA ASP A 85 9.01 0.82 9.79
C ASP A 85 7.54 0.49 10.04
N LEU A 86 6.97 -0.40 9.21
CA LEU A 86 5.60 -0.85 9.35
C LEU A 86 5.41 -1.61 10.67
N GLU A 87 6.34 -2.47 11.06
CA GLU A 87 6.32 -3.19 12.35
C GLU A 87 6.30 -2.20 13.53
N THR A 88 7.16 -1.17 13.46
CA THR A 88 7.22 -0.13 14.49
C THR A 88 5.88 0.61 14.60
N PHE A 89 5.30 0.97 13.46
CA PHE A 89 4.00 1.63 13.41
C PHE A 89 2.86 0.74 13.86
N PHE A 90 2.83 -0.52 13.41
CA PHE A 90 1.86 -1.52 13.85
C PHE A 90 1.91 -1.74 15.36
N GLY A 91 3.10 -1.86 15.94
CA GLY A 91 3.30 -2.01 17.38
C GLY A 91 2.72 -0.83 18.17
N MET A 92 2.89 0.40 17.68
CA MET A 92 2.26 1.59 18.27
C MET A 92 0.73 1.52 18.18
N VAL A 93 0.19 1.23 17.00
CA VAL A 93 -1.26 1.14 16.79
C VAL A 93 -1.89 0.03 17.64
N ARG A 94 -1.25 -1.14 17.73
CA ARG A 94 -1.68 -2.26 18.56
C ARG A 94 -1.70 -1.90 20.06
N LYS A 95 -0.71 -1.15 20.52
CA LYS A 95 -0.63 -0.68 21.92
C LYS A 95 -1.77 0.29 22.25
N GLU A 96 -2.12 1.17 21.33
CA GLU A 96 -3.22 2.13 21.48
C GLU A 96 -4.61 1.47 21.37
N ASN A 97 -4.70 0.34 20.64
CA ASN A 97 -5.95 -0.35 20.33
C ASN A 97 -5.94 -1.81 20.77
N LYS A 98 -5.58 -2.09 22.04
CA LYS A 98 -5.28 -3.43 22.60
C LYS A 98 -6.30 -4.53 22.30
N ASN A 99 -7.58 -4.19 22.17
CA ASN A 99 -8.67 -5.15 21.98
C ASN A 99 -9.38 -4.99 20.62
N ALA A 100 -8.83 -4.19 19.72
CA ALA A 100 -9.41 -4.00 18.39
C ALA A 100 -8.83 -4.98 17.40
N ARG A 101 -9.65 -5.45 16.47
CA ARG A 101 -9.18 -6.16 15.28
C ARG A 101 -8.49 -5.17 14.35
N ILE A 102 -7.26 -5.46 13.94
CA ILE A 102 -6.46 -4.60 13.05
C ILE A 102 -6.33 -5.30 11.70
N PHE A 103 -6.80 -4.62 10.66
CA PHE A 103 -6.66 -5.04 9.27
C PHE A 103 -5.60 -4.19 8.59
N LEU A 104 -4.64 -4.84 7.93
CA LEU A 104 -3.62 -4.14 7.15
C LEU A 104 -4.13 -3.92 5.74
N PHE A 105 -4.29 -2.65 5.36
CA PHE A 105 -4.64 -2.22 4.02
C PHE A 105 -3.38 -1.76 3.28
N GLY A 106 -3.07 -2.38 2.13
CA GLY A 106 -1.94 -2.00 1.29
C GLY A 106 -2.35 -1.65 -0.13
N HIS A 107 -1.90 -0.49 -0.63
CA HIS A 107 -2.12 -0.07 -2.00
C HIS A 107 -0.81 -0.02 -2.79
N SER A 108 -0.78 -0.56 -4.01
CA SER A 108 0.36 -0.47 -4.92
C SER A 108 1.67 -0.98 -4.28
N LEU A 109 2.70 -0.15 -4.12
CA LEU A 109 3.91 -0.43 -3.32
C LEU A 109 3.53 -0.86 -1.89
N GLY A 110 2.56 -0.17 -1.26
CA GLY A 110 2.05 -0.54 0.06
C GLY A 110 1.43 -1.93 0.07
N GLY A 111 0.86 -2.37 -1.05
CA GLY A 111 0.40 -3.75 -1.24
C GLY A 111 1.54 -4.76 -1.28
N THR A 112 2.67 -4.42 -1.92
CA THR A 112 3.90 -5.24 -1.86
C THR A 112 4.45 -5.29 -0.44
N ILE A 113 4.51 -4.14 0.26
CA ILE A 113 4.95 -4.05 1.65
C ILE A 113 4.05 -4.90 2.56
N ALA A 114 2.73 -4.74 2.44
CA ALA A 114 1.76 -5.46 3.26
C ALA A 114 1.80 -6.98 3.02
N THR A 115 1.98 -7.41 1.76
CA THR A 115 2.14 -8.83 1.40
C THR A 115 3.44 -9.39 1.97
N ALA A 116 4.57 -8.69 1.80
CA ALA A 116 5.86 -9.11 2.34
C ALA A 116 5.85 -9.16 3.88
N TYR A 117 5.22 -8.17 4.49
CA TYR A 117 5.04 -8.14 5.94
C TYR A 117 4.23 -9.35 6.43
N ALA A 118 3.09 -9.65 5.78
CA ALA A 118 2.24 -10.77 6.15
C ALA A 118 2.89 -12.15 5.92
N VAL A 119 3.90 -12.27 5.07
CA VAL A 119 4.70 -13.52 4.93
C VAL A 119 5.41 -13.89 6.24
N GLU A 120 5.88 -12.89 7.01
CA GLU A 120 6.70 -13.09 8.19
C GLU A 120 5.96 -12.74 9.50
N HIS A 121 5.05 -11.77 9.46
CA HIS A 121 4.41 -11.14 10.62
C HIS A 121 2.88 -11.17 10.50
N GLN A 122 2.26 -12.31 10.82
CA GLN A 122 0.79 -12.43 10.78
C GLN A 122 0.14 -12.21 12.14
N GLU A 123 0.91 -12.37 13.22
CA GLU A 123 0.39 -12.30 14.57
C GLU A 123 -0.14 -10.89 14.91
N GLY A 124 -1.37 -10.85 15.38
CA GLY A 124 -2.04 -9.60 15.75
C GLY A 124 -2.74 -8.89 14.59
N LEU A 125 -2.61 -9.37 13.34
CA LEU A 125 -3.43 -8.94 12.23
C LEU A 125 -4.72 -9.78 12.16
N ALA A 126 -5.85 -9.12 11.98
CA ALA A 126 -7.15 -9.78 11.76
C ALA A 126 -7.37 -10.18 10.29
N GLY A 127 -6.69 -9.53 9.37
CA GLY A 127 -6.75 -9.82 7.95
C GLY A 127 -5.94 -8.83 7.11
N LEU A 128 -5.80 -9.14 5.84
CA LEU A 128 -5.07 -8.37 4.84
C LEU A 128 -6.03 -7.89 3.76
N ILE A 129 -5.96 -6.60 3.43
CA ILE A 129 -6.79 -5.98 2.37
C ILE A 129 -5.83 -5.32 1.39
N LEU A 130 -5.91 -5.70 0.14
CA LEU A 130 -4.98 -5.25 -0.90
C LEU A 130 -5.73 -4.57 -2.04
N SER A 131 -5.17 -3.48 -2.53
CA SER A 131 -5.71 -2.65 -3.60
C SER A 131 -4.62 -2.35 -4.64
N GLY A 132 -4.80 -2.80 -5.89
CA GLY A 132 -3.87 -2.50 -6.98
C GLY A 132 -2.40 -2.86 -6.68
N SER A 133 -2.16 -3.98 -5.99
CA SER A 133 -0.84 -4.33 -5.46
C SER A 133 0.19 -4.62 -6.54
N SER A 134 1.39 -4.05 -6.41
CA SER A 134 2.51 -4.23 -7.33
C SER A 134 3.31 -5.51 -6.99
N LEU A 135 2.80 -6.67 -7.40
CA LEU A 135 3.36 -7.99 -7.04
C LEU A 135 4.11 -8.69 -8.17
N VAL A 136 3.97 -8.19 -9.37
CA VAL A 136 4.73 -8.61 -10.57
C VAL A 136 5.09 -7.37 -11.40
N PRO A 137 6.04 -7.44 -12.32
CA PRO A 137 6.37 -6.31 -13.18
C PRO A 137 5.15 -5.80 -13.94
N SER A 138 5.00 -4.48 -14.03
CA SER A 138 4.03 -3.87 -14.95
C SER A 138 4.44 -4.17 -16.39
N THR A 139 3.46 -4.26 -17.30
CA THR A 139 3.69 -4.45 -18.73
C THR A 139 4.47 -3.30 -19.38
N SER A 140 4.48 -2.13 -18.76
CA SER A 140 5.25 -0.96 -19.18
C SER A 140 6.74 -1.01 -18.81
N VAL A 141 7.15 -1.92 -17.93
CA VAL A 141 8.56 -2.05 -17.49
C VAL A 141 9.34 -2.85 -18.53
N SER A 142 10.35 -2.23 -19.13
CA SER A 142 11.20 -2.89 -20.11
C SER A 142 11.98 -4.06 -19.49
N PRO A 143 12.01 -5.26 -20.15
CA PRO A 143 12.85 -6.38 -19.69
C PRO A 143 14.34 -6.03 -19.60
N ALA A 144 14.85 -5.18 -20.48
CA ALA A 144 16.23 -4.71 -20.45
C ALA A 144 16.51 -3.88 -19.18
N LEU A 145 15.56 -2.99 -18.79
CA LEU A 145 15.67 -2.22 -17.56
C LEU A 145 15.68 -3.13 -16.32
N LEU A 146 14.85 -4.17 -16.30
CA LEU A 146 14.83 -5.16 -15.22
C LEU A 146 16.17 -5.93 -15.14
N ALA A 147 16.71 -6.36 -16.27
CA ALA A 147 17.99 -7.07 -16.32
C ALA A 147 19.17 -6.21 -15.83
N MET A 148 19.14 -4.90 -16.09
CA MET A 148 20.17 -3.95 -15.69
C MET A 148 19.95 -3.35 -14.29
N ALA A 149 18.78 -3.56 -13.69
CA ALA A 149 18.39 -2.89 -12.44
C ALA A 149 19.43 -3.07 -11.31
N GLY A 150 19.99 -4.25 -11.17
CA GLY A 150 21.04 -4.55 -10.17
C GLY A 150 22.30 -3.73 -10.39
N VAL A 151 22.82 -3.69 -11.62
CA VAL A 151 24.06 -2.97 -11.98
C VAL A 151 23.87 -1.45 -11.81
N VAL A 152 22.81 -0.90 -12.39
CA VAL A 152 22.52 0.54 -12.27
C VAL A 152 22.30 0.94 -10.82
N SER A 153 21.60 0.12 -10.05
CA SER A 153 21.39 0.33 -8.61
C SER A 153 22.68 0.29 -7.80
N ALA A 154 23.64 -0.54 -8.17
CA ALA A 154 24.92 -0.63 -7.46
C ALA A 154 25.82 0.58 -7.72
N LEU A 155 25.87 1.07 -8.95
CA LEU A 155 26.75 2.16 -9.38
C LEU A 155 26.12 3.55 -9.12
N LEU A 156 24.81 3.69 -9.39
CA LEU A 156 24.09 4.96 -9.36
C LEU A 156 22.73 4.80 -8.63
N PRO A 157 22.73 4.47 -7.33
CA PRO A 157 21.52 4.08 -6.58
C PRO A 157 20.43 5.15 -6.56
N LYS A 158 20.80 6.43 -6.61
CA LYS A 158 19.87 7.57 -6.58
C LYS A 158 19.49 8.08 -7.97
N MET A 159 20.05 7.51 -9.05
CA MET A 159 19.69 7.90 -10.41
C MET A 159 18.22 7.60 -10.67
N GLY A 160 17.47 8.58 -11.18
CA GLY A 160 16.08 8.40 -11.58
C GLY A 160 15.98 7.60 -12.87
N VAL A 161 15.27 6.47 -12.85
CA VAL A 161 15.17 5.54 -13.99
C VAL A 161 13.81 5.51 -14.65
N THR A 162 12.71 5.60 -13.91
CA THR A 162 11.35 5.48 -14.43
C THR A 162 10.45 6.57 -13.87
N LEU A 163 9.63 7.17 -14.71
CA LEU A 163 8.59 8.12 -14.32
C LEU A 163 7.24 7.37 -14.21
N LEU A 164 6.49 7.64 -13.15
CA LEU A 164 5.13 7.14 -13.04
C LEU A 164 4.19 8.03 -13.87
N ASP A 165 3.37 7.40 -14.69
CA ASP A 165 2.35 8.11 -15.45
C ASP A 165 1.18 8.48 -14.56
N ALA A 166 1.06 9.76 -14.22
CA ALA A 166 -0.02 10.27 -13.39
C ALA A 166 -1.41 10.08 -14.02
N SER A 167 -1.50 10.02 -15.36
CA SER A 167 -2.79 9.83 -16.05
C SER A 167 -3.35 8.41 -15.88
N ALA A 168 -2.51 7.45 -15.49
CA ALA A 168 -2.89 6.06 -15.31
C ALA A 168 -3.34 5.72 -13.87
N ILE A 169 -3.36 6.71 -12.95
CA ILE A 169 -3.80 6.44 -11.56
C ILE A 169 -5.31 6.27 -11.46
N SER A 170 -6.08 7.07 -12.20
CA SER A 170 -7.55 7.05 -12.19
C SER A 170 -8.11 7.61 -13.51
N ARG A 171 -9.31 7.18 -13.88
CA ARG A 171 -10.09 7.77 -14.98
C ARG A 171 -10.73 9.10 -14.59
N ASP A 172 -10.84 9.38 -13.29
CA ASP A 172 -11.35 10.66 -12.78
C ASP A 172 -10.26 11.72 -12.92
N LYS A 173 -10.48 12.67 -13.86
CA LYS A 173 -9.54 13.76 -14.10
C LYS A 173 -9.29 14.62 -12.84
N ALA A 174 -10.28 14.80 -11.98
CA ALA A 174 -10.11 15.57 -10.75
C ALA A 174 -9.12 14.88 -9.77
N VAL A 175 -9.12 13.55 -9.74
CA VAL A 175 -8.14 12.77 -8.96
C VAL A 175 -6.73 12.93 -9.54
N VAL A 176 -6.60 12.87 -10.86
CA VAL A 176 -5.31 13.09 -11.55
C VAL A 176 -4.80 14.51 -11.31
N ASP A 177 -5.64 15.52 -11.47
CA ASP A 177 -5.28 16.92 -11.25
C ASP A 177 -4.88 17.16 -9.77
N ALA A 178 -5.59 16.57 -8.82
CA ALA A 178 -5.24 16.65 -7.40
C ALA A 178 -3.86 15.99 -7.11
N TYR A 179 -3.58 14.84 -7.72
CA TYR A 179 -2.27 14.17 -7.62
C TYR A 179 -1.13 15.03 -8.18
N VAL A 180 -1.34 15.59 -9.39
CA VAL A 180 -0.32 16.40 -10.08
C VAL A 180 -0.01 17.69 -9.33
N ASN A 181 -0.98 18.29 -8.65
CA ASN A 181 -0.83 19.55 -7.93
C ASN A 181 -0.49 19.37 -6.44
N ASP A 182 -0.42 18.14 -5.93
CA ASP A 182 -0.06 17.89 -4.53
C ASP A 182 1.45 18.02 -4.30
N PRO A 183 1.91 18.96 -3.45
CA PRO A 183 3.34 19.18 -3.19
C PRO A 183 4.01 18.03 -2.43
N LEU A 184 3.24 17.14 -1.80
CA LEU A 184 3.76 15.97 -1.08
C LEU A 184 3.91 14.75 -1.98
N VAL A 185 3.33 14.77 -3.17
CA VAL A 185 3.52 13.73 -4.19
C VAL A 185 4.86 13.92 -4.90
N PHE A 186 5.64 12.86 -4.98
CA PHE A 186 6.91 12.88 -5.71
C PHE A 186 6.69 12.64 -7.20
N ARG A 187 6.96 13.64 -8.02
CA ARG A 187 6.79 13.59 -9.49
C ARG A 187 8.11 13.43 -10.24
N GLY A 188 9.19 13.12 -9.53
CA GLY A 188 10.48 12.77 -10.14
C GLY A 188 10.54 11.33 -10.61
N LYS A 189 11.62 10.97 -11.28
CA LYS A 189 11.88 9.58 -11.66
C LYS A 189 12.19 8.74 -10.43
N VAL A 190 11.61 7.55 -10.38
CA VAL A 190 11.87 6.54 -9.32
C VAL A 190 13.38 6.24 -9.28
N PRO A 191 14.03 6.31 -8.11
CA PRO A 191 15.44 5.99 -7.97
C PRO A 191 15.78 4.54 -8.33
N ALA A 192 16.92 4.32 -8.96
CA ALA A 192 17.37 3.00 -9.42
C ALA A 192 17.38 1.95 -8.30
N ARG A 193 17.81 2.33 -7.08
CA ARG A 193 17.79 1.42 -5.92
C ARG A 193 16.37 0.98 -5.58
N THR A 194 15.42 1.89 -5.52
CA THR A 194 14.02 1.56 -5.22
C THR A 194 13.42 0.65 -6.29
N GLY A 195 13.71 0.93 -7.58
CA GLY A 195 13.29 0.06 -8.68
C GLY A 195 13.91 -1.34 -8.59
N ALA A 196 15.19 -1.45 -8.24
CA ALA A 196 15.87 -2.74 -8.07
C ALA A 196 15.32 -3.53 -6.87
N GLU A 197 15.02 -2.85 -5.75
CA GLU A 197 14.40 -3.49 -4.58
C GLU A 197 13.00 -4.01 -4.89
N LEU A 198 12.19 -3.27 -5.66
CA LEU A 198 10.90 -3.75 -6.16
C LEU A 198 11.06 -4.96 -7.09
N ALA A 199 12.00 -4.90 -8.04
CA ALA A 199 12.28 -6.02 -8.94
C ALA A 199 12.69 -7.28 -8.17
N ARG A 200 13.48 -7.12 -7.10
CA ARG A 200 13.84 -8.20 -6.18
C ARG A 200 12.59 -8.79 -5.50
N MET A 201 11.64 -7.95 -5.06
CA MET A 201 10.40 -8.43 -4.46
C MET A 201 9.54 -9.19 -5.48
N TRP A 202 9.37 -8.68 -6.70
CA TRP A 202 8.63 -9.38 -7.75
C TRP A 202 9.20 -10.76 -8.07
N LYS A 203 10.53 -10.94 -7.94
CA LYS A 203 11.17 -12.23 -8.16
C LYS A 203 10.99 -13.22 -7.00
N HIS A 204 11.13 -12.75 -5.75
CA HIS A 204 11.25 -13.66 -4.60
C HIS A 204 9.97 -13.76 -3.76
N LEU A 205 9.13 -12.70 -3.71
CA LEU A 205 7.91 -12.72 -2.91
C LEU A 205 6.90 -13.79 -3.35
N PRO A 206 6.69 -14.06 -4.65
CA PRO A 206 5.77 -15.11 -5.10
C PRO A 206 6.06 -16.49 -4.53
N GLU A 207 7.32 -16.85 -4.30
CA GLU A 207 7.71 -18.14 -3.73
C GLU A 207 7.30 -18.29 -2.26
N GLN A 208 7.06 -17.17 -1.57
CA GLN A 208 6.76 -17.12 -0.14
C GLN A 208 5.27 -16.86 0.18
N MET A 209 4.47 -16.49 -0.82
CA MET A 209 3.05 -16.16 -0.64
C MET A 209 2.25 -17.28 0.02
N HIS A 210 2.64 -18.55 -0.16
CA HIS A 210 2.01 -19.70 0.49
C HIS A 210 2.07 -19.68 2.02
N LYS A 211 2.95 -18.86 2.62
CA LYS A 211 3.01 -18.68 4.08
C LYS A 211 1.83 -17.85 4.63
N ILE A 212 1.15 -17.08 3.78
CA ILE A 212 0.03 -16.23 4.20
C ILE A 212 -1.21 -17.10 4.43
N LYS A 213 -1.71 -17.08 5.68
CA LYS A 213 -2.88 -17.85 6.15
C LYS A 213 -3.99 -16.95 6.67
N LEU A 214 -3.74 -15.64 6.83
CA LEU A 214 -4.74 -14.66 7.24
C LEU A 214 -5.93 -14.61 6.28
N PRO A 215 -7.14 -14.25 6.77
CA PRO A 215 -8.20 -13.80 5.89
C PRO A 215 -7.70 -12.69 4.97
N ILE A 216 -7.97 -12.80 3.66
CA ILE A 216 -7.42 -11.87 2.68
C ILE A 216 -8.46 -11.44 1.64
N LEU A 217 -8.58 -10.11 1.48
CA LEU A 217 -9.32 -9.47 0.40
C LEU A 217 -8.35 -8.85 -0.59
N ILE A 218 -8.36 -9.30 -1.82
CA ILE A 218 -7.51 -8.82 -2.91
C ILE A 218 -8.41 -8.08 -3.91
N MET A 219 -8.16 -6.80 -4.12
CA MET A 219 -8.94 -5.93 -5.00
C MET A 219 -8.02 -5.29 -6.05
N HIS A 220 -8.45 -5.24 -7.32
CA HIS A 220 -7.64 -4.66 -8.39
C HIS A 220 -8.52 -4.10 -9.51
N GLY A 221 -8.10 -2.98 -10.10
CA GLY A 221 -8.69 -2.48 -11.33
C GLY A 221 -8.26 -3.33 -12.53
N PHE A 222 -9.20 -3.84 -13.32
CA PHE A 222 -8.84 -4.72 -14.45
C PHE A 222 -8.09 -3.98 -15.56
N ALA A 223 -8.30 -2.65 -15.69
CA ALA A 223 -7.62 -1.79 -16.65
C ALA A 223 -6.39 -1.06 -16.06
N ASP A 224 -5.86 -1.52 -14.93
CA ASP A 224 -4.67 -0.95 -14.29
C ASP A 224 -3.42 -1.12 -15.16
N GLN A 225 -2.77 0.00 -15.50
CA GLN A 225 -1.55 0.05 -16.30
C GLN A 225 -0.27 0.26 -15.46
N LEU A 226 -0.41 0.64 -14.19
CA LEU A 226 0.72 0.88 -13.28
C LEU A 226 1.12 -0.38 -12.52
N ALA A 227 0.15 -1.18 -12.07
CA ALA A 227 0.37 -2.48 -11.46
C ALA A 227 -0.39 -3.56 -12.24
N ASN A 228 0.30 -4.62 -12.62
CA ASN A 228 -0.32 -5.68 -13.43
C ASN A 228 -1.30 -6.53 -12.61
N PRO A 229 -2.60 -6.60 -12.99
CA PRO A 229 -3.60 -7.41 -12.29
C PRO A 229 -3.25 -8.91 -12.19
N ALA A 230 -2.37 -9.42 -13.05
CA ALA A 230 -1.86 -10.78 -12.94
C ALA A 230 -1.17 -11.06 -11.59
N GLY A 231 -0.58 -10.03 -10.96
CA GLY A 231 0.01 -10.15 -9.62
C GLY A 231 -1.02 -10.46 -8.55
N SER A 232 -2.21 -9.87 -8.63
CA SER A 232 -3.33 -10.15 -7.71
C SER A 232 -3.91 -11.54 -7.92
N LYS A 233 -4.00 -12.01 -9.16
CA LYS A 233 -4.42 -13.40 -9.47
C LYS A 233 -3.41 -14.40 -8.94
N LEU A 234 -2.11 -14.16 -9.17
CA LEU A 234 -1.02 -14.98 -8.66
C LEU A 234 -1.04 -15.09 -7.14
N LEU A 235 -1.23 -13.96 -6.44
CA LEU A 235 -1.35 -13.97 -4.98
C LEU A 235 -2.54 -14.79 -4.52
N TYR A 236 -3.72 -14.60 -5.12
CA TYR A 236 -4.92 -15.38 -4.81
C TYR A 236 -4.69 -16.88 -4.95
N GLU A 237 -3.99 -17.30 -6.00
CA GLU A 237 -3.68 -18.71 -6.24
C GLU A 237 -2.71 -19.27 -5.20
N ARG A 238 -1.69 -18.47 -4.81
CA ARG A 238 -0.55 -18.92 -4.01
C ARG A 238 -0.74 -18.88 -2.50
N VAL A 239 -1.59 -17.99 -1.97
CA VAL A 239 -1.82 -17.92 -0.52
C VAL A 239 -2.48 -19.18 0.02
N SER A 240 -2.08 -19.64 1.20
CA SER A 240 -2.68 -20.78 1.90
C SER A 240 -3.88 -20.36 2.78
N SER A 241 -4.32 -19.12 2.69
CA SER A 241 -5.53 -18.66 3.37
C SER A 241 -6.74 -19.49 2.93
N LYS A 242 -7.51 -19.98 3.90
CA LYS A 242 -8.80 -20.66 3.65
C LYS A 242 -9.94 -19.67 3.40
N ASP A 243 -9.73 -18.41 3.78
CA ASP A 243 -10.65 -17.30 3.60
C ASP A 243 -10.00 -16.24 2.71
N LYS A 244 -10.13 -16.43 1.41
CA LYS A 244 -9.55 -15.55 0.39
C LYS A 244 -10.59 -15.11 -0.62
N THR A 245 -10.61 -13.83 -0.90
CA THR A 245 -11.51 -13.20 -1.88
C THR A 245 -10.71 -12.39 -2.87
N LEU A 246 -10.98 -12.57 -4.16
CA LEU A 246 -10.44 -11.74 -5.25
C LEU A 246 -11.60 -10.99 -5.91
N LYS A 247 -11.44 -9.66 -6.02
CA LYS A 247 -12.36 -8.76 -6.71
C LYS A 247 -11.60 -7.99 -7.78
N LEU A 248 -11.97 -8.15 -9.03
CA LEU A 248 -11.48 -7.36 -10.15
C LEU A 248 -12.61 -6.43 -10.60
N TYR A 249 -12.28 -5.14 -10.72
CA TYR A 249 -13.24 -4.10 -11.12
C TYR A 249 -13.02 -3.74 -12.58
N ASP A 250 -13.99 -4.06 -13.40
CA ASP A 250 -13.95 -3.74 -14.83
C ASP A 250 -13.77 -2.23 -15.04
N ASN A 251 -12.99 -1.89 -16.06
CA ASN A 251 -12.64 -0.52 -16.42
C ASN A 251 -11.89 0.32 -15.38
N CYS A 252 -11.78 -0.08 -14.11
CA CYS A 252 -11.04 0.67 -13.11
C CYS A 252 -9.54 0.64 -13.37
N TYR A 253 -8.90 1.81 -13.19
CA TYR A 253 -7.47 1.98 -13.23
C TYR A 253 -6.83 1.64 -11.86
N HIS A 254 -5.68 2.21 -11.57
CA HIS A 254 -4.83 1.83 -10.45
C HIS A 254 -5.44 2.13 -9.07
N GLU A 255 -5.90 3.35 -8.86
CA GLU A 255 -6.44 3.80 -7.57
C GLU A 255 -7.93 3.51 -7.44
N ILE A 256 -8.32 2.25 -7.31
CA ILE A 256 -9.73 1.84 -7.25
C ILE A 256 -10.55 2.54 -6.16
N CYS A 257 -9.90 2.98 -5.07
CA CYS A 257 -10.52 3.78 -4.00
C CYS A 257 -10.75 5.25 -4.39
N ASN A 258 -10.27 5.67 -5.55
CA ASN A 258 -10.39 7.02 -6.09
C ASN A 258 -11.05 7.01 -7.49
N GLU A 259 -11.46 5.86 -7.99
CA GLU A 259 -12.20 5.72 -9.24
C GLU A 259 -13.66 6.20 -9.09
N PRO A 260 -14.37 6.48 -10.18
CA PRO A 260 -15.82 6.77 -10.14
C PRO A 260 -16.62 5.67 -9.42
N GLU A 261 -16.21 4.41 -9.53
CA GLU A 261 -16.84 3.24 -8.92
C GLU A 261 -16.41 2.98 -7.46
N ARG A 262 -15.70 3.89 -6.80
CA ARG A 262 -15.19 3.72 -5.42
C ARG A 262 -16.23 3.31 -4.39
N GLU A 263 -17.49 3.74 -4.57
CA GLU A 263 -18.59 3.34 -3.68
C GLU A 263 -18.78 1.82 -3.67
N GLN A 264 -18.76 1.18 -4.85
CA GLN A 264 -18.85 -0.28 -4.96
C GLN A 264 -17.63 -0.95 -4.32
N VAL A 265 -16.43 -0.41 -4.52
CA VAL A 265 -15.19 -0.92 -3.90
C VAL A 265 -15.30 -0.88 -2.38
N PHE A 266 -15.78 0.23 -1.82
CA PHE A 266 -15.95 0.37 -0.37
C PHE A 266 -17.07 -0.50 0.19
N MET A 267 -18.18 -0.69 -0.54
CA MET A 267 -19.26 -1.61 -0.15
C MET A 267 -18.75 -3.04 -0.08
N ASP A 268 -18.00 -3.51 -1.08
CA ASP A 268 -17.39 -4.83 -1.09
C ASP A 268 -16.40 -5.03 0.07
N MET A 269 -15.55 -4.02 0.31
CA MET A 269 -14.62 -4.02 1.44
C MET A 269 -15.36 -4.04 2.78
N GLN A 270 -16.43 -3.25 2.94
CA GLN A 270 -17.24 -3.21 4.15
C GLN A 270 -17.94 -4.55 4.40
N ALA A 271 -18.51 -5.15 3.36
CA ALA A 271 -19.17 -6.45 3.46
C ALA A 271 -18.18 -7.55 3.87
N TRP A 272 -16.96 -7.50 3.35
CA TRP A 272 -15.89 -8.41 3.77
C TRP A 272 -15.49 -8.16 5.22
N LEU A 273 -15.21 -6.91 5.61
CA LEU A 273 -14.85 -6.54 6.98
C LEU A 273 -15.91 -6.97 7.99
N ALA A 274 -17.20 -6.82 7.69
CA ALA A 274 -18.31 -7.17 8.59
C ALA A 274 -18.35 -8.66 8.95
N LYS A 275 -17.76 -9.52 8.13
CA LYS A 275 -17.63 -10.97 8.41
C LYS A 275 -16.44 -11.31 9.30
N HIS A 276 -15.54 -10.33 9.54
CA HIS A 276 -14.25 -10.53 10.20
C HIS A 276 -14.07 -9.68 11.47
N ILE A 277 -15.14 -9.00 11.91
CA ILE A 277 -15.13 -8.21 13.16
C ILE A 277 -15.84 -8.95 14.30
#